data_385b06996d1da1d5bb5ac6a073324e3a
#
_entry.id   385b06996d1da1d5bb5ac6a073324e3a
#
_cell.length_a   1.000
_cell.length_b   1.000
_cell.length_c   1.000
_cell.angle_alpha   90.00
_cell.angle_beta   90.00
_cell.angle_gamma   90.00
#
_symmetry.space_group_name_H-M   'P 1'
#
loop_
_entity.id
_entity.type
_entity.pdbx_description
1 polymer ?
#
loop_
_entity_poly.entity_id
_entity_poly.type
_entity_poly.pdbx_seq_one_letter_code
_entity_poly.pdbx_strand_id
1 'polypeptide(L)'
;LDMNYDDVIELYKNGKVAMYFGSSSGVKIFQDQGINTTFLPFFQQNGEKWLMTTPYFQVALNRDLTQDETRRQKAMKVLNTMLSEDAQNQIVYEGQDILSYSQDVDIHLTEYLKDVKPVIEENHMYIRIASNDFFAISKDVVSKMISGEYNAVQAYQSFNTQLLEESPISENIVLEPQKTYSNIFHT
;
A
#
# COMPACT_ATOMS: atom_id res chain seq x y z
N LEU A 1 -5.49 -4.88 24.13
CA LEU A 1 -4.69 -3.70 23.75
C LEU A 1 -5.63 -2.68 23.12
N ASP A 2 -6.03 -1.66 23.91
CA ASP A 2 -6.93 -0.58 23.45
C ASP A 2 -6.18 0.56 22.77
N MET A 3 -5.00 0.27 22.23
CA MET A 3 -4.13 1.24 21.61
C MET A 3 -4.55 1.44 20.15
N ASN A 4 -4.85 2.66 19.76
CA ASN A 4 -5.13 3.02 18.39
C ASN A 4 -3.84 3.38 17.62
N TYR A 5 -3.96 3.67 16.33
CA TYR A 5 -2.82 4.00 15.48
C TYR A 5 -2.10 5.29 15.93
N ASP A 6 -2.86 6.30 16.37
CA ASP A 6 -2.30 7.58 16.80
C ASP A 6 -1.47 7.42 18.09
N ASP A 7 -1.89 6.54 19.00
CA ASP A 7 -1.13 6.21 20.21
C ASP A 7 0.24 5.60 19.86
N VAL A 8 0.28 4.71 18.85
CA VAL A 8 1.54 4.11 18.37
C VAL A 8 2.45 5.17 17.76
N ILE A 9 1.91 6.09 16.98
CA ILE A 9 2.66 7.22 16.42
C ILE A 9 3.26 8.09 17.53
N GLU A 10 2.50 8.41 18.57
CA GLU A 10 3.00 9.18 19.69
C GLU A 10 4.09 8.43 20.49
N LEU A 11 3.96 7.13 20.66
CA LEU A 11 5.03 6.33 21.26
C LEU A 11 6.31 6.34 20.45
N TYR A 12 6.19 6.27 19.11
CA TYR A 12 7.33 6.34 18.21
C TYR A 12 8.02 7.72 18.27
N LYS A 13 7.25 8.80 18.19
CA LYS A 13 7.75 10.17 18.31
C LYS A 13 8.51 10.40 19.61
N ASN A 14 8.05 9.79 20.70
CA ASN A 14 8.66 9.90 22.01
C ASN A 14 9.80 8.88 22.27
N GLY A 15 10.23 8.14 21.25
CA GLY A 15 11.29 7.14 21.35
C GLY A 15 10.97 5.95 22.26
N LYS A 16 9.68 5.69 22.51
CA LYS A 16 9.22 4.57 23.34
C LYS A 16 9.11 3.26 22.57
N VAL A 17 9.02 3.33 21.25
CA VAL A 17 9.10 2.19 20.34
C VAL A 17 10.11 2.50 19.24
N ALA A 18 10.89 1.49 18.84
CA ALA A 18 11.92 1.63 17.82
C ALA A 18 11.40 1.53 16.40
N MET A 19 10.28 0.83 16.20
CA MET A 19 9.69 0.54 14.89
C MET A 19 8.17 0.50 15.01
N TYR A 20 7.50 0.82 13.91
CA TYR A 20 6.07 0.61 13.76
C TYR A 20 5.75 0.26 12.28
N PHE A 21 4.58 -0.31 12.04
CA PHE A 21 4.09 -0.54 10.70
C PHE A 21 3.40 0.71 10.16
N GLY A 22 3.88 1.22 9.05
CA GLY A 22 3.35 2.44 8.44
C GLY A 22 3.54 2.47 6.93
N SER A 23 3.06 3.54 6.30
CA SER A 23 3.27 3.81 4.89
C SER A 23 4.51 4.68 4.67
N SER A 24 5.04 4.68 3.44
CA SER A 24 6.14 5.55 3.04
C SER A 24 5.83 7.04 3.25
N SER A 25 4.57 7.45 3.05
CA SER A 25 4.11 8.82 3.28
C SER A 25 4.25 9.29 4.74
N GLY A 26 4.29 8.37 5.71
CA GLY A 26 4.51 8.70 7.12
C GLY A 26 5.94 9.16 7.43
N VAL A 27 6.92 8.77 6.63
CA VAL A 27 8.33 9.06 6.90
C VAL A 27 8.62 10.56 6.90
N LYS A 28 8.08 11.29 5.92
CA LYS A 28 8.25 12.74 5.82
C LYS A 28 7.72 13.47 7.05
N ILE A 29 6.59 13.05 7.59
CA ILE A 29 5.97 13.66 8.78
C ILE A 29 6.91 13.64 9.98
N PHE A 30 7.66 12.55 10.17
CA PHE A 30 8.61 12.45 11.26
C PHE A 30 9.87 13.25 11.01
N GLN A 31 10.35 13.26 9.78
CA GLN A 31 11.55 14.04 9.44
C GLN A 31 11.32 15.53 9.55
N ASP A 32 10.14 16.03 9.13
CA ASP A 32 9.75 17.43 9.30
C ASP A 32 9.71 17.84 10.80
N GLN A 33 9.58 16.86 11.69
CA GLN A 33 9.66 17.02 13.15
C GLN A 33 11.08 16.75 13.71
N GLY A 34 12.07 16.55 12.87
CA GLY A 34 13.46 16.29 13.29
C GLY A 34 13.70 14.86 13.81
N ILE A 35 12.78 13.93 13.57
CA ILE A 35 12.93 12.53 13.97
C ILE A 35 13.61 11.78 12.83
N ASN A 36 14.80 11.25 13.09
CA ASN A 36 15.53 10.45 12.10
C ASN A 36 14.83 9.11 11.89
N THR A 37 14.12 9.00 10.77
CA THR A 37 13.30 7.85 10.41
C THR A 37 13.69 7.38 9.02
N THR A 38 13.77 6.07 8.81
CA THR A 38 13.90 5.44 7.49
C THR A 38 12.78 4.45 7.27
N PHE A 39 12.48 4.20 6.00
CA PHE A 39 11.48 3.23 5.58
C PHE A 39 12.16 1.92 5.19
N LEU A 40 11.76 0.81 5.83
CA LEU A 40 12.35 -0.49 5.59
C LEU A 40 11.35 -1.45 4.93
N PRO A 41 11.79 -2.29 4.00
CA PRO A 41 10.97 -3.36 3.45
C PRO A 41 10.71 -4.46 4.49
N PHE A 42 9.76 -5.34 4.21
CA PHE A 42 9.57 -6.55 5.00
C PHE A 42 10.69 -7.56 4.69
N PHE A 43 11.14 -8.27 5.71
CA PHE A 43 12.12 -9.32 5.60
C PHE A 43 11.45 -10.70 5.71
N GLN A 44 11.77 -11.60 4.80
CA GLN A 44 11.41 -13.01 4.90
C GLN A 44 12.50 -13.80 5.64
N GLN A 45 12.18 -15.02 6.06
CA GLN A 45 13.14 -15.91 6.75
C GLN A 45 14.39 -16.20 5.93
N ASN A 46 14.28 -16.23 4.61
CA ASN A 46 15.41 -16.43 3.69
C ASN A 46 16.24 -15.16 3.44
N GLY A 47 15.90 -14.05 4.08
CA GLY A 47 16.56 -12.76 3.92
C GLY A 47 16.07 -11.92 2.72
N GLU A 48 15.13 -12.42 1.94
CA GLU A 48 14.50 -11.62 0.87
C GLU A 48 13.73 -10.44 1.45
N LYS A 49 13.76 -9.35 0.70
CA LYS A 49 13.08 -8.11 1.05
C LYS A 49 11.88 -7.91 0.12
N TRP A 50 10.76 -7.54 0.70
CA TRP A 50 9.51 -7.35 -0.03
C TRP A 50 8.82 -6.07 0.38
N LEU A 51 8.13 -5.42 -0.56
CA LEU A 51 7.24 -4.30 -0.31
C LEU A 51 5.79 -4.73 -0.50
N MET A 52 4.96 -4.32 0.44
CA MET A 52 3.51 -4.37 0.26
C MET A 52 3.06 -3.03 -0.30
N THR A 53 2.38 -3.07 -1.45
CA THR A 53 1.82 -1.89 -2.09
C THR A 53 0.30 -1.94 -2.06
N THR A 54 -0.33 -0.78 -2.01
CA THR A 54 -1.79 -0.66 -2.14
C THR A 54 -2.11 0.50 -3.08
N PRO A 55 -3.12 0.39 -3.95
CA PRO A 55 -3.61 1.55 -4.68
C PRO A 55 -4.11 2.59 -3.68
N TYR A 56 -3.43 3.72 -3.61
CA TYR A 56 -3.76 4.75 -2.62
C TYR A 56 -4.86 5.67 -3.12
N PHE A 57 -4.79 6.07 -4.39
CA PHE A 57 -5.81 6.88 -5.03
C PHE A 57 -6.43 6.15 -6.22
N GLN A 58 -7.72 6.26 -6.33
CA GLN A 58 -8.47 5.80 -7.48
C GLN A 58 -9.31 6.97 -7.99
N VAL A 59 -9.26 7.21 -9.29
CA VAL A 59 -10.08 8.24 -9.94
C VAL A 59 -11.16 7.56 -10.75
N ALA A 60 -12.42 7.84 -10.41
CA ALA A 60 -13.56 7.37 -11.18
C ALA A 60 -14.24 8.56 -11.86
N LEU A 61 -14.57 8.40 -13.13
CA LEU A 61 -15.40 9.35 -13.85
C LEU A 61 -16.87 8.95 -13.72
N ASN A 62 -17.73 9.94 -13.47
CA ASN A 62 -19.17 9.69 -13.40
C ASN A 62 -19.68 9.21 -14.77
N ARG A 63 -20.45 8.14 -14.76
CA ARG A 63 -21.05 7.54 -15.97
C ARG A 63 -21.90 8.54 -16.76
N ASP A 64 -22.59 9.48 -16.09
CA ASP A 64 -23.43 10.47 -16.72
C ASP A 64 -22.67 11.43 -17.64
N LEU A 65 -21.33 11.51 -17.48
CA LEU A 65 -20.47 12.29 -18.40
C LEU A 65 -20.52 11.76 -19.84
N THR A 66 -20.96 10.52 -20.08
CA THR A 66 -21.15 9.99 -21.43
C THR A 66 -22.25 10.72 -22.20
N GLN A 67 -23.16 11.39 -21.52
CA GLN A 67 -24.28 12.11 -22.10
C GLN A 67 -23.99 13.60 -22.37
N ASP A 68 -22.85 14.10 -21.87
CA ASP A 68 -22.44 15.51 -22.03
C ASP A 68 -20.97 15.57 -22.46
N GLU A 69 -20.75 15.69 -23.75
CA GLU A 69 -19.42 15.71 -24.34
C GLU A 69 -18.56 16.85 -23.82
N THR A 70 -19.13 18.03 -23.59
CA THR A 70 -18.38 19.18 -23.08
C THR A 70 -17.88 18.93 -21.66
N ARG A 71 -18.73 18.39 -20.79
CA ARG A 71 -18.33 18.02 -19.42
C ARG A 71 -17.34 16.88 -19.41
N ARG A 72 -17.53 15.90 -20.30
CA ARG A 72 -16.61 14.78 -20.46
C ARG A 72 -15.21 15.26 -20.82
N GLN A 73 -15.09 16.14 -21.82
CA GLN A 73 -13.79 16.70 -22.24
C GLN A 73 -13.10 17.48 -21.11
N LYS A 74 -13.86 18.27 -20.34
CA LYS A 74 -13.30 18.96 -19.15
C LYS A 74 -12.80 17.98 -18.10
N ALA A 75 -13.56 16.94 -17.79
CA ALA A 75 -13.16 15.92 -16.84
C ALA A 75 -11.92 15.16 -17.31
N MET A 76 -11.86 14.81 -18.60
CA MET A 76 -10.67 14.17 -19.19
C MET A 76 -9.43 15.09 -19.15
N LYS A 77 -9.62 16.40 -19.36
CA LYS A 77 -8.50 17.34 -19.22
C LYS A 77 -7.95 17.37 -17.80
N VAL A 78 -8.81 17.38 -16.79
CA VAL A 78 -8.38 17.30 -15.38
C VAL A 78 -7.64 16.00 -15.12
N LEU A 79 -8.20 14.86 -15.55
CA LEU A 79 -7.58 13.56 -15.39
C LEU A 79 -6.19 13.52 -16.04
N ASN A 80 -6.08 13.97 -17.29
CA ASN A 80 -4.80 14.00 -18.00
C ASN A 80 -3.77 14.93 -17.32
N THR A 81 -4.23 16.05 -16.73
CA THR A 81 -3.34 16.89 -15.93
C THR A 81 -2.84 16.17 -14.68
N MET A 82 -3.72 15.45 -13.98
CA MET A 82 -3.32 14.66 -12.81
C MET A 82 -2.36 13.51 -13.16
N LEU A 83 -2.48 12.97 -14.37
CA LEU A 83 -1.61 11.90 -14.88
C LEU A 83 -0.38 12.42 -15.64
N SER A 84 -0.19 13.74 -15.73
CA SER A 84 1.01 14.30 -16.34
C SER A 84 2.26 14.02 -15.53
N GLU A 85 3.42 13.98 -16.17
CA GLU A 85 4.70 13.76 -15.53
C GLU A 85 4.94 14.74 -14.37
N ASP A 86 4.72 16.03 -14.58
CA ASP A 86 4.90 17.06 -13.56
C ASP A 86 4.03 16.81 -12.33
N ALA A 87 2.75 16.49 -12.55
CA ALA A 87 1.83 16.22 -11.43
C ALA A 87 2.21 14.92 -10.70
N GLN A 88 2.60 13.88 -11.42
CA GLN A 88 3.02 12.61 -10.82
C GLN A 88 4.31 12.78 -10.02
N ASN A 89 5.30 13.49 -10.54
CA ASN A 89 6.53 13.79 -9.81
C ASN A 89 6.27 14.61 -8.56
N GLN A 90 5.34 15.57 -8.62
CA GLN A 90 4.95 16.33 -7.43
C GLN A 90 4.27 15.46 -6.39
N ILE A 91 3.39 14.54 -6.79
CA ILE A 91 2.74 13.59 -5.88
C ILE A 91 3.77 12.69 -5.21
N VAL A 92 4.73 12.15 -5.98
CA VAL A 92 5.81 11.33 -5.42
C VAL A 92 6.68 12.12 -4.45
N TYR A 93 7.05 13.34 -4.81
CA TYR A 93 7.90 14.20 -3.99
C TYR A 93 7.21 14.65 -2.69
N GLU A 94 5.98 15.14 -2.79
CA GLU A 94 5.24 15.68 -1.63
C GLU A 94 4.60 14.58 -0.79
N GLY A 95 4.03 13.56 -1.44
CA GLY A 95 3.33 12.46 -0.77
C GLY A 95 4.25 11.36 -0.27
N GLN A 96 5.52 11.33 -0.72
CA GLN A 96 6.44 10.20 -0.48
C GLN A 96 5.90 8.85 -0.99
N ASP A 97 5.05 8.91 -2.01
CA ASP A 97 4.57 7.71 -2.68
C ASP A 97 5.69 7.11 -3.54
N ILE A 98 5.79 5.78 -3.55
CA ILE A 98 6.92 5.10 -4.19
C ILE A 98 6.68 4.90 -5.68
N LEU A 99 5.43 4.68 -6.07
CA LEU A 99 5.06 4.33 -7.43
C LEU A 99 4.27 5.45 -8.10
N SER A 100 4.78 5.88 -9.24
CA SER A 100 4.03 6.70 -10.18
C SER A 100 3.02 5.85 -10.96
N TYR A 101 1.90 6.45 -11.33
CA TYR A 101 0.92 5.85 -12.22
C TYR A 101 1.40 5.86 -13.70
N SER A 102 2.20 6.82 -14.09
CA SER A 102 2.73 6.94 -15.44
C SER A 102 3.99 6.10 -15.64
N GLN A 103 4.08 5.38 -16.74
CA GLN A 103 5.26 4.59 -17.10
C GLN A 103 6.46 5.46 -17.51
N ASP A 104 6.21 6.71 -17.89
CA ASP A 104 7.22 7.64 -18.40
C ASP A 104 7.79 8.56 -17.31
N VAL A 105 7.37 8.37 -16.06
CA VAL A 105 7.84 9.20 -14.94
C VAL A 105 9.09 8.60 -14.34
N ASP A 106 10.18 9.37 -14.38
CA ASP A 106 11.39 9.03 -13.62
C ASP A 106 11.15 9.28 -12.12
N ILE A 107 11.18 8.20 -11.36
CA ILE A 107 10.86 8.24 -9.93
C ILE A 107 12.11 8.65 -9.15
N HIS A 108 12.12 9.86 -8.65
CA HIS A 108 13.15 10.35 -7.75
C HIS A 108 12.83 9.98 -6.30
N LEU A 109 13.31 8.81 -5.86
CA LEU A 109 13.19 8.41 -4.46
C LEU A 109 14.01 9.34 -3.57
N THR A 110 13.39 9.79 -2.51
CA THR A 110 14.07 10.59 -1.48
C THR A 110 15.06 9.73 -0.69
N GLU A 111 16.01 10.38 -0.02
CA GLU A 111 17.12 9.70 0.69
C GLU A 111 16.61 8.64 1.70
N TYR A 112 15.48 8.86 2.35
CA TYR A 112 14.93 7.93 3.32
C TYR A 112 14.14 6.76 2.74
N LEU A 113 13.96 6.75 1.41
CA LEU A 113 13.40 5.63 0.65
C LEU A 113 14.47 4.83 -0.09
N LYS A 114 15.74 5.21 0.04
CA LYS A 114 16.85 4.56 -0.66
C LYS A 114 16.95 3.05 -0.39
N ASP A 115 16.61 2.62 0.83
CA ASP A 115 16.71 1.21 1.22
C ASP A 115 15.66 0.33 0.56
N VAL A 116 14.60 0.93 -0.01
CA VAL A 116 13.58 0.19 -0.76
C VAL A 116 13.79 0.23 -2.27
N LYS A 117 14.68 1.08 -2.76
CA LYS A 117 14.98 1.18 -4.20
C LYS A 117 15.35 -0.17 -4.83
N PRO A 118 16.29 -0.96 -4.28
CA PRO A 118 16.63 -2.28 -4.84
C PRO A 118 15.42 -3.22 -4.89
N VAL A 119 14.55 -3.16 -3.88
CA VAL A 119 13.34 -4.00 -3.80
C VAL A 119 12.36 -3.67 -4.92
N ILE A 120 12.26 -2.38 -5.27
CA ILE A 120 11.45 -1.91 -6.40
C ILE A 120 12.08 -2.38 -7.73
N GLU A 121 13.37 -2.18 -7.90
CA GLU A 121 14.11 -2.57 -9.12
C GLU A 121 14.09 -4.08 -9.36
N GLU A 122 14.13 -4.89 -8.30
CA GLU A 122 14.02 -6.35 -8.34
C GLU A 122 12.57 -6.84 -8.50
N ASN A 123 11.60 -5.92 -8.51
CA ASN A 123 10.16 -6.22 -8.57
C ASN A 123 9.66 -7.12 -7.42
N HIS A 124 10.28 -7.01 -6.26
CA HIS A 124 9.86 -7.72 -5.05
C HIS A 124 8.72 -6.96 -4.36
N MET A 125 7.64 -6.77 -5.10
CA MET A 125 6.45 -6.06 -4.63
C MET A 125 5.21 -6.92 -4.78
N TYR A 126 4.29 -6.81 -3.83
CA TYR A 126 2.97 -7.39 -3.98
C TYR A 126 1.89 -6.34 -3.70
N ILE A 127 0.81 -6.42 -4.45
CA ILE A 127 -0.34 -5.54 -4.25
C ILE A 127 -1.26 -6.20 -3.25
N ARG A 128 -1.50 -5.52 -2.13
CA ARG A 128 -2.52 -5.96 -1.19
C ARG A 128 -3.89 -5.53 -1.71
N ILE A 129 -4.69 -6.52 -2.05
CA ILE A 129 -6.12 -6.34 -2.31
C ILE A 129 -6.83 -6.90 -1.08
N ALA A 130 -7.42 -6.03 -0.28
CA ALA A 130 -8.12 -6.45 0.93
C ALA A 130 -9.49 -5.77 1.00
N SER A 131 -10.53 -6.58 1.19
CA SER A 131 -11.89 -6.12 1.46
C SER A 131 -12.04 -5.67 2.93
N ASN A 132 -13.14 -5.01 3.24
CA ASN A 132 -13.49 -4.69 4.62
C ASN A 132 -13.65 -5.96 5.46
N ASP A 133 -14.18 -7.04 4.87
CA ASP A 133 -14.35 -8.33 5.53
C ASP A 133 -13.01 -8.95 5.90
N PHE A 134 -12.01 -8.88 5.00
CA PHE A 134 -10.64 -9.31 5.29
C PHE A 134 -10.08 -8.61 6.53
N PHE A 135 -10.29 -7.29 6.65
CA PHE A 135 -9.81 -6.55 7.82
C PHE A 135 -10.57 -6.91 9.10
N ALA A 136 -11.89 -7.08 9.01
CA ALA A 136 -12.71 -7.46 10.16
C ALA A 136 -12.31 -8.85 10.69
N ILE A 137 -12.19 -9.83 9.80
CA ILE A 137 -11.77 -11.19 10.13
C ILE A 137 -10.35 -11.20 10.71
N SER A 138 -9.42 -10.48 10.07
CA SER A 138 -8.03 -10.36 10.53
C SER A 138 -7.98 -9.82 11.97
N LYS A 139 -8.73 -8.75 12.24
CA LYS A 139 -8.78 -8.13 13.56
C LYS A 139 -9.31 -9.08 14.62
N ASP A 140 -10.40 -9.80 14.34
CA ASP A 140 -10.99 -10.78 15.26
C ASP A 140 -9.99 -11.90 15.57
N VAL A 141 -9.45 -12.53 14.55
CA VAL A 141 -8.53 -13.66 14.68
C VAL A 141 -7.25 -13.28 15.42
N VAL A 142 -6.65 -12.12 15.06
CA VAL A 142 -5.44 -11.63 15.74
C VAL A 142 -5.73 -11.29 17.21
N SER A 143 -6.89 -10.70 17.51
CA SER A 143 -7.28 -10.43 18.90
C SER A 143 -7.37 -11.70 19.74
N LYS A 144 -7.93 -12.78 19.16
CA LYS A 144 -8.01 -14.09 19.80
C LYS A 144 -6.65 -14.77 20.00
N MET A 145 -5.71 -14.54 19.07
CA MET A 145 -4.31 -14.97 19.26
C MET A 145 -3.65 -14.24 20.43
N ILE A 146 -3.81 -12.91 20.47
CA ILE A 146 -3.19 -12.09 21.53
C ILE A 146 -3.77 -12.42 22.89
N SER A 147 -5.06 -12.72 22.98
CA SER A 147 -5.71 -13.14 24.23
C SER A 147 -5.34 -14.57 24.67
N GLY A 148 -4.69 -15.34 23.79
CA GLY A 148 -4.36 -16.74 24.05
C GLY A 148 -5.53 -17.73 23.81
N GLU A 149 -6.65 -17.26 23.26
CA GLU A 149 -7.78 -18.11 22.87
C GLU A 149 -7.43 -19.02 21.70
N TYR A 150 -6.66 -18.48 20.71
CA TYR A 150 -6.17 -19.21 19.55
C TYR A 150 -4.66 -19.34 19.57
N ASN A 151 -4.15 -20.53 19.25
CA ASN A 151 -2.77 -20.69 18.80
C ASN A 151 -2.66 -20.32 17.28
N ALA A 152 -1.45 -20.26 16.76
CA ALA A 152 -1.21 -19.85 15.36
C ALA A 152 -1.93 -20.75 14.34
N VAL A 153 -2.04 -22.06 14.59
CA VAL A 153 -2.72 -22.99 13.69
C VAL A 153 -4.23 -22.77 13.71
N GLN A 154 -4.81 -22.61 14.89
CA GLN A 154 -6.23 -22.31 15.05
C GLN A 154 -6.60 -20.97 14.44
N ALA A 155 -5.76 -19.96 14.61
CA ALA A 155 -5.92 -18.64 14.02
C ALA A 155 -5.94 -18.72 12.49
N TYR A 156 -4.96 -19.41 11.89
CA TYR A 156 -4.90 -19.61 10.45
C TYR A 156 -6.12 -20.35 9.90
N GLN A 157 -6.55 -21.43 10.57
CA GLN A 157 -7.73 -22.19 10.16
C GLN A 157 -8.99 -21.35 10.25
N SER A 158 -9.19 -20.65 11.37
CA SER A 158 -10.35 -19.77 11.56
C SER A 158 -10.39 -18.65 10.53
N PHE A 159 -9.25 -18.02 10.26
CA PHE A 159 -9.15 -16.97 9.25
C PHE A 159 -9.58 -17.48 7.87
N ASN A 160 -9.01 -18.59 7.41
CA ASN A 160 -9.32 -19.15 6.11
C ASN A 160 -10.81 -19.57 6.01
N THR A 161 -11.37 -20.19 7.04
CA THR A 161 -12.78 -20.58 7.04
C THR A 161 -13.69 -19.37 6.90
N GLN A 162 -13.51 -18.36 7.73
CA GLN A 162 -14.32 -17.15 7.71
C GLN A 162 -14.17 -16.39 6.38
N LEU A 163 -12.95 -16.30 5.84
CA LEU A 163 -12.71 -15.61 4.57
C LEU A 163 -13.40 -16.31 3.39
N LEU A 164 -13.41 -17.63 3.36
CA LEU A 164 -14.10 -18.42 2.32
C LEU A 164 -15.63 -18.34 2.43
N GLU A 165 -16.17 -18.23 3.65
CA GLU A 165 -17.60 -18.06 3.88
C GLU A 165 -18.10 -16.68 3.43
N GLU A 166 -17.35 -15.61 3.72
CA GLU A 166 -17.74 -14.24 3.37
C GLU A 166 -17.44 -13.90 1.90
N SER A 167 -16.38 -14.47 1.34
CA SER A 167 -15.93 -14.22 -0.03
C SER A 167 -15.65 -15.55 -0.74
N PRO A 168 -16.67 -16.31 -1.11
CA PRO A 168 -16.46 -17.58 -1.80
C PRO A 168 -15.72 -17.31 -3.11
N ILE A 169 -14.54 -17.91 -3.24
CA ILE A 169 -13.75 -17.84 -4.46
C ILE A 169 -14.55 -18.54 -5.55
N SER A 170 -14.95 -17.81 -6.57
CA SER A 170 -15.54 -18.42 -7.77
C SER A 170 -14.48 -19.34 -8.37
N GLU A 171 -14.80 -20.61 -8.60
CA GLU A 171 -13.92 -21.60 -9.24
C GLU A 171 -13.44 -21.17 -10.66
N ASN A 172 -14.02 -20.10 -11.19
CA ASN A 172 -13.69 -19.53 -12.49
C ASN A 172 -12.75 -18.31 -12.44
N ILE A 173 -12.23 -17.93 -11.29
CA ILE A 173 -11.19 -16.91 -11.23
C ILE A 173 -9.85 -17.55 -11.60
N VAL A 174 -9.54 -17.51 -12.88
CA VAL A 174 -8.17 -17.73 -13.35
C VAL A 174 -7.42 -16.45 -12.99
N LEU A 175 -6.64 -16.49 -11.92
CA LEU A 175 -5.64 -15.47 -11.64
C LEU A 175 -4.59 -15.60 -12.75
N GLU A 176 -4.74 -14.80 -13.82
CA GLU A 176 -3.61 -14.64 -14.74
C GLU A 176 -2.44 -14.12 -13.91
N PRO A 177 -1.23 -14.69 -14.07
CA PRO A 177 -0.04 -14.18 -13.42
C PRO A 177 0.03 -12.68 -13.77
N GLN A 178 0.10 -11.84 -12.74
CA GLN A 178 0.24 -10.40 -12.92
C GLN A 178 1.41 -10.17 -13.86
N LYS A 179 1.17 -9.46 -14.96
CA LYS A 179 2.25 -8.98 -15.82
C LYS A 179 3.21 -8.27 -14.90
N THR A 180 4.41 -8.81 -14.77
CA THR A 180 5.44 -8.29 -13.90
C THR A 180 5.63 -6.80 -14.15
N TYR A 181 5.69 -6.01 -13.10
CA TYR A 181 6.00 -4.57 -13.16
C TYR A 181 7.39 -4.27 -13.77
N SER A 182 8.16 -5.30 -14.10
CA SER A 182 9.45 -5.22 -14.78
C SER A 182 9.44 -4.37 -16.05
N ASN A 183 8.28 -4.18 -16.69
CA ASN A 183 8.14 -3.32 -17.86
C ASN A 183 7.91 -1.84 -17.51
N ILE A 184 7.78 -1.48 -16.24
CA ILE A 184 7.60 -0.08 -15.82
C ILE A 184 8.96 0.63 -15.73
N PHE A 185 10.04 -0.13 -15.55
CA PHE A 185 11.38 0.41 -15.29
C PHE A 185 12.41 0.16 -16.42
N HIS A 186 11.99 -0.46 -17.52
CA HIS A 186 12.89 -0.83 -18.62
C HIS A 186 12.39 -0.33 -19.97
N THR A 187 12.34 0.98 -20.15
CA THR A 187 12.43 1.61 -21.48
C THR A 187 13.27 2.87 -21.40
#